data_e27de38b9ee6f0be842ab727f151f841
#
_entry.id   e27de38b9ee6f0be842ab727f151f841
#
_cell.length_a   1.000
_cell.length_b   1.000
_cell.length_c   1.000
_cell.angle_alpha   90.00
_cell.angle_beta   90.00
_cell.angle_gamma   90.00
#
_symmetry.space_group_name_H-M   'P 1'
#
loop_
_entity.id
_entity.type
_entity.pdbx_description
1 polymer ?
#
loop_
_entity_poly.entity_id
_entity_poly.type
_entity_poly.pdbx_seq_one_letter_code
_entity_poly.pdbx_strand_id
1 'polypeptide(L)'
;SVDGIGLGCVVENTGDPLKVTVNDKLLGKTVNGLGVPIDGEMINGAAYPVEAAPPDPMSRTIIDQVLPLGVKAVDGMITVGKGQRIGIFAGSGVGKSTLMGMFARNTKADINVIALIGERGREVREFIERDLGEEGMRRSVVVVATSDRPALERNKAAKTATAIAEYFRDQGK
;
A
#
# COMPACT_ATOMS: atom_id res chain seq x y z
N SER A 1 -6.70 -10.23 -15.65
CA SER A 1 -6.53 -10.66 -17.03
C SER A 1 -7.84 -11.23 -17.54
N VAL A 2 -8.14 -11.04 -18.80
CA VAL A 2 -9.25 -11.70 -19.52
C VAL A 2 -8.75 -12.91 -20.33
N ASP A 3 -7.51 -13.30 -20.12
CA ASP A 3 -6.91 -14.45 -20.79
C ASP A 3 -7.68 -15.72 -20.44
N GLY A 4 -8.05 -16.48 -21.47
CA GLY A 4 -8.86 -17.68 -21.31
C GLY A 4 -10.38 -17.45 -21.29
N ILE A 5 -10.86 -16.21 -21.31
CA ILE A 5 -12.28 -15.92 -21.46
C ILE A 5 -12.63 -15.81 -22.95
N GLY A 6 -13.54 -16.65 -23.43
CA GLY A 6 -13.98 -16.68 -24.83
C GLY A 6 -15.49 -16.87 -24.94
N LEU A 7 -15.95 -16.97 -26.20
CA LEU A 7 -17.35 -17.30 -26.47
C LEU A 7 -17.72 -18.64 -25.82
N GLY A 8 -18.84 -18.66 -25.10
CA GLY A 8 -19.31 -19.84 -24.37
C GLY A 8 -18.86 -19.96 -22.92
N CYS A 9 -18.01 -19.06 -22.43
CA CYS A 9 -17.69 -19.01 -20.98
C CYS A 9 -18.92 -18.58 -20.19
N VAL A 10 -19.19 -19.28 -19.10
CA VAL A 10 -20.23 -18.91 -18.14
C VAL A 10 -19.62 -17.90 -17.15
N VAL A 11 -20.32 -16.79 -16.94
CA VAL A 11 -19.97 -15.79 -15.92
C VAL A 11 -20.99 -15.86 -14.80
N GLU A 12 -20.53 -16.19 -13.60
CA GLU A 12 -21.35 -16.28 -12.41
C GLU A 12 -21.02 -15.14 -11.45
N ASN A 13 -22.05 -14.46 -10.96
CA ASN A 13 -21.87 -13.41 -9.96
C ASN A 13 -21.59 -14.06 -8.59
N THR A 14 -20.47 -13.71 -7.97
CA THR A 14 -20.09 -14.20 -6.63
C THR A 14 -20.96 -13.64 -5.51
N GLY A 15 -21.73 -12.58 -5.77
CA GLY A 15 -22.57 -11.90 -4.77
C GLY A 15 -21.79 -11.02 -3.77
N ASP A 16 -20.45 -11.05 -3.81
CA ASP A 16 -19.59 -10.35 -2.89
C ASP A 16 -18.71 -9.30 -3.58
N PRO A 17 -18.50 -8.13 -2.96
CA PRO A 17 -17.49 -7.17 -3.42
C PRO A 17 -16.08 -7.74 -3.22
N LEU A 18 -15.09 -7.12 -3.89
CA LEU A 18 -13.70 -7.49 -3.69
C LEU A 18 -13.29 -7.28 -2.23
N LYS A 19 -12.75 -8.33 -1.62
CA LYS A 19 -12.20 -8.35 -0.26
C LYS A 19 -10.71 -8.71 -0.30
N VAL A 20 -9.95 -8.20 0.64
CA VAL A 20 -8.55 -8.60 0.88
C VAL A 20 -8.47 -9.37 2.20
N THR A 21 -7.67 -10.44 2.21
CA THR A 21 -7.41 -11.18 3.44
C THR A 21 -6.37 -10.44 4.27
N VAL A 22 -6.71 -10.13 5.52
CA VAL A 22 -5.86 -9.32 6.41
C VAL A 22 -5.59 -10.04 7.73
N ASN A 23 -4.36 -9.96 8.19
CA ASN A 23 -3.91 -10.27 9.54
C ASN A 23 -2.50 -9.70 9.75
N ASP A 24 -1.94 -9.85 10.95
CA ASP A 24 -0.59 -9.34 11.28
C ASP A 24 0.53 -10.02 10.49
N LYS A 25 0.30 -11.22 9.91
CA LYS A 25 1.28 -11.91 9.05
C LYS A 25 1.49 -11.24 7.68
N LEU A 26 0.70 -10.20 7.35
CA LEU A 26 0.97 -9.35 6.20
C LEU A 26 2.26 -8.52 6.37
N LEU A 27 2.67 -8.25 7.61
CA LEU A 27 3.91 -7.52 7.87
C LEU A 27 5.10 -8.31 7.33
N GLY A 28 5.95 -7.63 6.60
CA GLY A 28 7.08 -8.23 5.91
C GLY A 28 6.73 -8.90 4.57
N LYS A 29 5.48 -8.83 4.12
CA LYS A 29 5.04 -9.48 2.88
C LYS A 29 4.87 -8.50 1.73
N THR A 30 5.06 -9.05 0.53
CA THR A 30 4.72 -8.38 -0.73
C THR A 30 3.50 -9.06 -1.33
N VAL A 31 2.47 -8.29 -1.64
CA VAL A 31 1.21 -8.76 -2.23
C VAL A 31 0.96 -8.12 -3.59
N ASN A 32 0.19 -8.77 -4.44
CA ASN A 32 -0.24 -8.20 -5.72
C ASN A 32 -1.36 -7.14 -5.53
N GLY A 33 -1.80 -6.52 -6.61
CA GLY A 33 -2.84 -5.48 -6.59
C GLY A 33 -4.22 -5.93 -6.06
N LEU A 34 -4.43 -7.24 -5.91
CA LEU A 34 -5.64 -7.83 -5.33
C LEU A 34 -5.43 -8.33 -3.89
N GLY A 35 -4.25 -8.11 -3.31
CA GLY A 35 -3.93 -8.51 -1.93
C GLY A 35 -3.47 -9.95 -1.76
N VAL A 36 -3.14 -10.65 -2.86
CA VAL A 36 -2.62 -12.02 -2.80
C VAL A 36 -1.10 -11.97 -2.66
N PRO A 37 -0.48 -12.69 -1.69
CA PRO A 37 0.96 -12.76 -1.55
C PRO A 37 1.66 -13.22 -2.82
N ILE A 38 2.75 -12.56 -3.18
CA ILE A 38 3.53 -12.87 -4.40
C ILE A 38 4.46 -14.06 -4.17
N ASP A 39 4.85 -14.31 -2.93
CA ASP A 39 5.69 -15.44 -2.52
C ASP A 39 4.94 -16.79 -2.47
N GLY A 40 3.66 -16.80 -2.84
CA GLY A 40 2.84 -18.01 -2.95
C GLY A 40 2.32 -18.55 -1.61
N GLU A 41 2.71 -17.98 -0.49
CA GLU A 41 2.21 -18.38 0.82
C GLU A 41 0.87 -17.70 1.10
N MET A 42 -0.21 -18.48 1.10
CA MET A 42 -1.55 -17.98 1.40
C MET A 42 -1.65 -17.53 2.87
N ILE A 43 -2.22 -16.36 3.09
CA ILE A 43 -2.47 -15.83 4.42
C ILE A 43 -3.91 -16.15 4.81
N ASN A 44 -4.09 -16.84 5.93
CA ASN A 44 -5.41 -17.03 6.53
C ASN A 44 -5.71 -15.84 7.44
N GLY A 45 -6.86 -15.21 7.27
CA GLY A 45 -7.21 -14.02 8.03
C GLY A 45 -8.65 -13.58 7.82
N ALA A 46 -8.99 -12.42 8.36
CA ALA A 46 -10.28 -11.80 8.15
C ALA A 46 -10.42 -11.26 6.71
N ALA A 47 -11.60 -11.37 6.14
CA ALA A 47 -11.93 -10.75 4.86
C ALA A 47 -12.30 -9.28 5.10
N TYR A 48 -11.47 -8.36 4.62
CA TYR A 48 -11.67 -6.92 4.76
C TYR A 48 -12.12 -6.31 3.41
N PRO A 49 -13.17 -5.49 3.38
CA PRO A 49 -13.65 -4.93 2.12
C PRO A 49 -12.63 -3.97 1.52
N VAL A 50 -12.37 -4.10 0.21
CA VAL A 50 -11.46 -3.20 -0.52
C VAL A 50 -12.13 -1.86 -0.82
N GLU A 51 -13.45 -1.85 -0.91
CA GLU A 51 -14.24 -0.64 -1.11
C GLU A 51 -15.11 -0.40 0.11
N ALA A 52 -14.88 0.72 0.78
CA ALA A 52 -15.68 1.18 1.91
C ALA A 52 -16.16 2.62 1.67
N ALA A 53 -17.27 2.97 2.30
CA ALA A 53 -17.72 4.35 2.32
C ALA A 53 -16.70 5.22 3.10
N PRO A 54 -16.47 6.47 2.67
CA PRO A 54 -15.63 7.38 3.44
C PRO A 54 -16.25 7.66 4.81
N PRO A 55 -15.44 7.85 5.85
CA PRO A 55 -15.95 8.24 7.17
C PRO A 55 -16.68 9.59 7.10
N ASP A 56 -17.70 9.73 7.93
CA ASP A 56 -18.48 10.98 8.06
C ASP A 56 -17.52 12.16 8.32
N PRO A 57 -17.73 13.31 7.68
CA PRO A 57 -16.89 14.49 7.89
C PRO A 57 -16.77 14.92 9.35
N MET A 58 -17.84 14.78 10.13
CA MET A 58 -17.87 15.17 11.54
C MET A 58 -17.19 14.16 12.46
N SER A 59 -16.94 12.92 12.00
CA SER A 59 -16.18 11.91 12.74
C SER A 59 -14.67 12.03 12.56
N ARG A 60 -14.21 12.90 11.66
CA ARG A 60 -12.77 13.08 11.39
C ARG A 60 -12.12 13.92 12.48
N THR A 61 -11.00 13.42 13.00
CA THR A 61 -10.19 14.17 13.95
C THR A 61 -9.44 15.32 13.26
N ILE A 62 -9.23 16.40 14.00
CA ILE A 62 -8.37 17.51 13.56
C ILE A 62 -6.91 17.03 13.58
N ILE A 63 -6.12 17.45 12.60
CA ILE A 63 -4.68 17.15 12.54
C ILE A 63 -3.97 18.14 13.48
N ASP A 64 -3.61 17.69 14.68
CA ASP A 64 -2.95 18.47 15.73
C ASP A 64 -1.64 17.85 16.24
N GLN A 65 -1.30 16.64 15.77
CA GLN A 65 -0.09 15.93 16.19
C GLN A 65 0.91 15.81 15.05
N VAL A 66 2.17 16.13 15.32
CA VAL A 66 3.27 15.99 14.36
C VAL A 66 3.62 14.50 14.16
N LEU A 67 3.81 14.09 12.92
CA LEU A 67 4.37 12.81 12.53
C LEU A 67 5.78 13.01 11.96
N PRO A 68 6.85 12.75 12.72
CA PRO A 68 8.19 12.80 12.18
C PRO A 68 8.41 11.71 11.12
N LEU A 69 8.88 12.11 9.95
CA LEU A 69 9.24 11.21 8.85
C LEU A 69 10.70 10.75 8.90
N GLY A 70 11.50 11.33 9.81
CA GLY A 70 12.89 10.97 10.02
C GLY A 70 13.87 11.49 8.96
N VAL A 71 13.44 12.44 8.15
CA VAL A 71 14.28 13.16 7.18
C VAL A 71 14.40 14.61 7.63
N LYS A 72 15.59 15.01 8.08
CA LYS A 72 15.84 16.32 8.70
C LYS A 72 15.30 17.51 7.92
N ALA A 73 15.48 17.51 6.61
CA ALA A 73 14.99 18.59 5.75
C ALA A 73 13.46 18.67 5.72
N VAL A 74 12.77 17.53 5.75
CA VAL A 74 11.32 17.46 5.79
C VAL A 74 10.81 17.81 7.18
N ASP A 75 11.32 17.14 8.20
CA ASP A 75 10.86 17.36 9.59
C ASP A 75 11.14 18.78 10.10
N GLY A 76 12.22 19.41 9.63
CA GLY A 76 12.60 20.77 10.04
C GLY A 76 11.94 21.89 9.25
N MET A 77 11.51 21.64 8.00
CA MET A 77 11.04 22.71 7.11
C MET A 77 9.62 22.47 6.56
N ILE A 78 9.14 21.23 6.55
CA ILE A 78 7.84 20.85 6.00
C ILE A 78 7.16 19.92 7.02
N THR A 79 6.68 20.49 8.11
CA THR A 79 6.04 19.71 9.19
C THR A 79 4.87 18.90 8.66
N VAL A 80 4.87 17.59 8.93
CA VAL A 80 3.80 16.66 8.55
C VAL A 80 3.04 16.23 9.81
N GLY A 81 1.72 16.28 9.73
CA GLY A 81 0.84 15.86 10.83
C GLY A 81 0.31 14.44 10.65
N LYS A 82 -0.06 13.78 11.75
CA LYS A 82 -0.76 12.50 11.72
C LYS A 82 -2.11 12.65 11.02
N GLY A 83 -2.35 11.84 9.98
CA GLY A 83 -3.55 11.93 9.14
C GLY A 83 -3.44 12.89 7.96
N GLN A 84 -2.32 13.61 7.84
CA GLN A 84 -2.11 14.51 6.71
C GLN A 84 -1.79 13.73 5.42
N ARG A 85 -2.31 14.22 4.30
CA ARG A 85 -1.95 13.78 2.95
C ARG A 85 -0.92 14.73 2.38
N ILE A 86 0.21 14.18 1.94
CA ILE A 86 1.28 14.93 1.28
C ILE A 86 1.51 14.40 -0.13
N GLY A 87 1.95 15.27 -1.04
CA GLY A 87 2.33 14.90 -2.40
C GLY A 87 3.82 15.10 -2.61
N ILE A 88 4.48 14.12 -3.26
CA ILE A 88 5.86 14.23 -3.74
C ILE A 88 5.81 14.18 -5.25
N PHE A 89 5.94 15.35 -5.88
CA PHE A 89 5.89 15.50 -7.33
C PHE A 89 7.31 15.66 -7.85
N ALA A 90 7.73 14.71 -8.70
CA ALA A 90 9.08 14.69 -9.20
C ALA A 90 9.15 13.99 -10.57
N GLY A 91 10.07 14.42 -11.42
CA GLY A 91 10.41 13.71 -12.64
C GLY A 91 11.06 12.35 -12.38
N SER A 92 11.38 11.64 -13.45
CA SER A 92 12.10 10.36 -13.33
C SER A 92 13.55 10.60 -12.87
N GLY A 93 14.07 9.71 -12.01
CA GLY A 93 15.48 9.68 -11.62
C GLY A 93 15.93 10.74 -10.61
N VAL A 94 15.03 11.53 -10.02
CA VAL A 94 15.39 12.61 -9.08
C VAL A 94 15.39 12.19 -7.59
N GLY A 95 15.22 10.91 -7.30
CA GLY A 95 15.30 10.38 -5.93
C GLY A 95 13.96 10.23 -5.20
N LYS A 96 12.81 10.25 -5.88
CA LYS A 96 11.48 10.04 -5.27
C LYS A 96 11.42 8.72 -4.48
N SER A 97 11.81 7.62 -5.09
CA SER A 97 11.79 6.29 -4.46
C SER A 97 12.75 6.21 -3.29
N THR A 98 13.94 6.79 -3.41
CA THR A 98 14.92 6.89 -2.32
C THR A 98 14.35 7.67 -1.14
N LEU A 99 13.69 8.80 -1.38
CA LEU A 99 13.03 9.58 -0.33
C LEU A 99 11.90 8.78 0.35
N MET A 100 11.09 8.05 -0.43
CA MET A 100 10.06 7.18 0.12
C MET A 100 10.66 6.05 0.99
N GLY A 101 11.76 5.44 0.56
CA GLY A 101 12.50 4.47 1.36
C GLY A 101 13.04 5.07 2.66
N MET A 102 13.55 6.29 2.63
CA MET A 102 13.97 7.00 3.84
C MET A 102 12.80 7.22 4.80
N PHE A 103 11.63 7.62 4.32
CA PHE A 103 10.44 7.74 5.15
C PHE A 103 10.06 6.40 5.76
N ALA A 104 9.96 5.35 4.97
CA ALA A 104 9.56 4.03 5.44
C ALA A 104 10.49 3.47 6.54
N ARG A 105 11.80 3.74 6.45
CA ARG A 105 12.77 3.30 7.47
C ARG A 105 12.76 4.15 8.75
N ASN A 106 12.54 5.46 8.61
CA ASN A 106 12.84 6.42 9.70
C ASN A 106 11.58 7.03 10.33
N THR A 107 10.41 6.90 9.72
CA THR A 107 9.17 7.45 10.29
C THR A 107 8.84 6.86 11.67
N LYS A 108 8.18 7.65 12.49
CA LYS A 108 7.62 7.23 13.78
C LYS A 108 6.28 6.50 13.67
N ALA A 109 5.78 6.28 12.46
CA ALA A 109 4.61 5.41 12.25
C ALA A 109 4.94 3.96 12.64
N ASP A 110 3.97 3.25 13.19
CA ASP A 110 4.13 1.87 13.62
C ASP A 110 4.32 0.93 12.43
N ILE A 111 3.56 1.16 11.36
CA ILE A 111 3.49 0.32 10.17
C ILE A 111 3.52 1.20 8.92
N ASN A 112 4.13 0.68 7.87
CA ASN A 112 4.08 1.27 6.54
C ASN A 112 3.27 0.36 5.60
N VAL A 113 2.32 0.91 4.88
CA VAL A 113 1.68 0.25 3.75
C VAL A 113 2.09 0.99 2.48
N ILE A 114 2.84 0.32 1.62
CA ILE A 114 3.47 0.93 0.45
C ILE A 114 2.84 0.34 -0.81
N ALA A 115 2.31 1.19 -1.68
CA ALA A 115 1.73 0.78 -2.95
C ALA A 115 2.64 1.21 -4.12
N LEU A 116 3.24 0.23 -4.80
CA LEU A 116 4.05 0.42 -5.99
C LEU A 116 3.18 0.12 -7.22
N ILE A 117 2.61 1.18 -7.80
CA ILE A 117 1.61 1.08 -8.86
C ILE A 117 2.13 1.69 -10.15
N GLY A 118 2.18 0.90 -11.22
CA GLY A 118 2.67 1.34 -12.52
C GLY A 118 4.19 1.43 -12.63
N GLU A 119 4.92 1.06 -11.58
CA GLU A 119 6.38 0.97 -11.61
C GLU A 119 6.83 -0.24 -12.46
N ARG A 120 8.07 -0.20 -12.96
CA ARG A 120 8.64 -1.34 -13.67
C ARG A 120 9.08 -2.43 -12.69
N GLY A 121 8.95 -3.71 -13.08
CA GLY A 121 9.28 -4.83 -12.19
C GLY A 121 10.69 -4.76 -11.58
N ARG A 122 11.70 -4.27 -12.34
CA ARG A 122 13.06 -4.05 -11.82
C ARG A 122 13.12 -2.97 -10.74
N GLU A 123 12.35 -1.90 -10.89
CA GLU A 123 12.31 -0.77 -9.95
C GLU A 123 11.63 -1.18 -8.63
N VAL A 124 10.64 -2.06 -8.71
CA VAL A 124 9.99 -2.67 -7.51
C VAL A 124 11.00 -3.46 -6.70
N ARG A 125 11.77 -4.35 -7.36
CA ARG A 125 12.78 -5.15 -6.67
C ARG A 125 13.88 -4.28 -6.06
N GLU A 126 14.36 -3.31 -6.82
CA GLU A 126 15.38 -2.36 -6.36
C GLU A 126 14.90 -1.55 -5.12
N PHE A 127 13.65 -1.10 -5.14
CA PHE A 127 13.05 -0.41 -3.99
C PHE A 127 12.99 -1.30 -2.75
N ILE A 128 12.50 -2.54 -2.88
CA ILE A 128 12.37 -3.47 -1.75
C ILE A 128 13.75 -3.84 -1.18
N GLU A 129 14.72 -4.18 -2.02
CA GLU A 129 16.04 -4.67 -1.58
C GLU A 129 16.96 -3.53 -1.11
N ARG A 130 16.95 -2.37 -1.76
CA ARG A 130 17.91 -1.27 -1.52
C ARG A 130 17.32 -0.11 -0.74
N ASP A 131 16.16 0.40 -1.18
CA ASP A 131 15.59 1.60 -0.58
C ASP A 131 14.83 1.28 0.72
N LEU A 132 14.07 0.20 0.78
CA LEU A 132 13.36 -0.24 1.97
C LEU A 132 14.26 -1.09 2.88
N GLY A 133 14.95 -2.07 2.31
CA GLY A 133 15.83 -2.98 3.02
C GLY A 133 15.08 -3.91 3.99
N GLU A 134 15.81 -4.81 4.63
CA GLU A 134 15.23 -5.81 5.53
C GLU A 134 14.54 -5.17 6.76
N GLU A 135 15.16 -4.17 7.35
CA GLU A 135 14.63 -3.47 8.52
C GLU A 135 13.32 -2.74 8.20
N GLY A 136 13.29 -1.99 7.10
CA GLY A 136 12.07 -1.31 6.66
C GLY A 136 10.96 -2.31 6.29
N MET A 137 11.32 -3.44 5.66
CA MET A 137 10.36 -4.46 5.25
C MET A 137 9.66 -5.11 6.44
N ARG A 138 10.35 -5.34 7.57
CA ARG A 138 9.76 -5.98 8.76
C ARG A 138 8.50 -5.31 9.28
N ARG A 139 8.37 -3.99 9.12
CA ARG A 139 7.21 -3.20 9.53
C ARG A 139 6.40 -2.66 8.36
N SER A 140 6.58 -3.24 7.20
CA SER A 140 5.90 -2.79 5.98
C SER A 140 5.07 -3.89 5.36
N VAL A 141 4.02 -3.48 4.66
CA VAL A 141 3.31 -4.29 3.67
C VAL A 141 3.48 -3.61 2.32
N VAL A 142 3.95 -4.35 1.31
CA VAL A 142 4.16 -3.80 -0.03
C VAL A 142 3.12 -4.37 -0.98
N VAL A 143 2.29 -3.50 -1.55
CA VAL A 143 1.29 -3.85 -2.58
C VAL A 143 1.87 -3.50 -3.94
N VAL A 144 1.97 -4.47 -4.84
CA VAL A 144 2.63 -4.30 -6.14
C VAL A 144 1.65 -4.53 -7.29
N ALA A 145 1.56 -3.56 -8.19
CA ALA A 145 0.90 -3.68 -9.48
C ALA A 145 1.73 -2.98 -10.56
N THR A 146 2.64 -3.71 -11.16
CA THR A 146 3.58 -3.20 -12.17
C THR A 146 2.91 -2.71 -13.45
N SER A 147 3.63 -1.98 -14.29
CA SER A 147 3.11 -1.35 -15.51
C SER A 147 2.55 -2.34 -16.53
N ASP A 148 3.00 -3.59 -16.49
CA ASP A 148 2.54 -4.71 -17.34
C ASP A 148 1.23 -5.36 -16.84
N ARG A 149 0.79 -5.04 -15.61
CA ARG A 149 -0.47 -5.56 -15.07
C ARG A 149 -1.69 -4.88 -15.69
N PRO A 150 -2.83 -5.59 -15.78
CA PRO A 150 -4.07 -5.01 -16.30
C PRO A 150 -4.46 -3.71 -15.59
N ALA A 151 -5.00 -2.75 -16.32
CA ALA A 151 -5.38 -1.44 -15.78
C ALA A 151 -6.33 -1.54 -14.58
N LEU A 152 -7.26 -2.51 -14.60
CA LEU A 152 -8.18 -2.74 -13.50
C LEU A 152 -7.45 -3.19 -12.23
N GLU A 153 -6.45 -4.08 -12.33
CA GLU A 153 -5.64 -4.52 -11.20
C GLU A 153 -4.85 -3.34 -10.60
N ARG A 154 -4.22 -2.52 -11.47
CA ARG A 154 -3.50 -1.31 -11.03
C ARG A 154 -4.42 -0.31 -10.32
N ASN A 155 -5.65 -0.16 -10.81
CA ASN A 155 -6.65 0.72 -10.18
C ASN A 155 -7.10 0.17 -8.81
N LYS A 156 -7.30 -1.15 -8.69
CA LYS A 156 -7.67 -1.80 -7.43
C LYS A 156 -6.53 -1.81 -6.42
N ALA A 157 -5.27 -1.86 -6.86
CA ALA A 157 -4.10 -1.90 -5.97
C ALA A 157 -4.05 -0.71 -4.98
N ALA A 158 -4.42 0.49 -5.40
CA ALA A 158 -4.48 1.65 -4.51
C ALA A 158 -5.53 1.45 -3.39
N LYS A 159 -6.69 0.93 -3.76
CA LYS A 159 -7.77 0.63 -2.80
C LYS A 159 -7.41 -0.52 -1.88
N THR A 160 -6.76 -1.57 -2.40
CA THR A 160 -6.25 -2.69 -1.61
C THR A 160 -5.24 -2.24 -0.57
N ALA A 161 -4.28 -1.39 -0.96
CA ALA A 161 -3.33 -0.82 -0.01
C ALA A 161 -4.01 0.03 1.06
N THR A 162 -4.99 0.85 0.68
CA THR A 162 -5.79 1.63 1.62
C THR A 162 -6.55 0.74 2.60
N ALA A 163 -7.21 -0.31 2.11
CA ALA A 163 -7.94 -1.27 2.95
C ALA A 163 -7.02 -1.99 3.95
N ILE A 164 -5.81 -2.37 3.53
CA ILE A 164 -4.80 -2.95 4.43
C ILE A 164 -4.37 -1.92 5.51
N ALA A 165 -4.15 -0.67 5.13
CA ALA A 165 -3.80 0.39 6.08
C ALA A 165 -4.96 0.67 7.07
N GLU A 166 -6.19 0.68 6.60
CA GLU A 166 -7.39 0.84 7.43
C GLU A 166 -7.55 -0.30 8.44
N TYR A 167 -7.30 -1.54 8.03
CA TYR A 167 -7.31 -2.68 8.95
C TYR A 167 -6.34 -2.47 10.12
N PHE A 168 -5.12 -2.05 9.88
CA PHE A 168 -4.14 -1.78 10.95
C PHE A 168 -4.51 -0.54 11.77
N ARG A 169 -5.02 0.51 11.14
CA ARG A 169 -5.55 1.69 11.85
C ARG A 169 -6.65 1.30 12.83
N ASP A 170 -7.59 0.45 12.42
CA ASP A 170 -8.71 0.02 13.24
C ASP A 170 -8.27 -0.82 14.44
N GLN A 171 -7.03 -1.33 14.42
CA GLN A 171 -6.36 -1.96 15.56
C GLN A 171 -5.54 -0.96 16.42
N GLY A 172 -5.60 0.34 16.14
CA GLY A 172 -4.89 1.38 16.88
C GLY A 172 -3.41 1.53 16.52
N LYS A 173 -2.99 0.99 15.36
CA LYS A 173 -1.60 1.10 14.88
C LYS A 173 -1.46 2.24 13.88
#